data_2e5e8348f5996fd16c7dc2177c8118f9
#
_entry.id   2e5e8348f5996fd16c7dc2177c8118f9
#
_cell.length_a   1.000
_cell.length_b   1.000
_cell.length_c   1.000
_cell.angle_alpha   90.00
_cell.angle_beta   90.00
_cell.angle_gamma   90.00
#
_symmetry.space_group_name_H-M   'P 1'
#
loop_
_entity.id
_entity.type
_entity.pdbx_description
1 polymer ?
#
loop_
_entity_poly.entity_id
_entity_poly.type
_entity_poly.pdbx_seq_one_letter_code
_entity_poly.pdbx_strand_id
1 'polypeptide(L)'
;RGLGDVYKRQGKYVAVGQHTQELLVTSIHGGLYDLIGLGIKAEIFPPIIFLGVGALTDFGPLLAAPRTLLLGAAAQVGVAATFFMALFMGFNPNEAASIGIIGGADGPTSIFLTMKLAPHLLGAVAVAAYTYMSLVPLIQPPIMALLTTKKERLIRMKSLRTVSKSEKLFFAVLVTIVTILLIPDASPLIGMLMLGNFLRECKVTERLVQASQNEIINIVTIFLGTSVGLTMQGDRFLQAETLLIILLGIVAFGVATAGGVIAAKLMNLI
;
A
#
# COMPACT_ATOMS: atom_id res chain seq x y z
N ARG A 1 21.79 8.67 41.93
CA ARG A 1 20.85 9.00 40.81
C ARG A 1 21.38 8.30 39.58
N GLY A 2 20.78 7.18 39.20
CA GLY A 2 21.28 6.29 38.16
C GLY A 2 21.00 6.75 36.74
N LEU A 3 21.71 6.21 35.77
CA LEU A 3 21.56 6.43 34.33
C LEU A 3 20.08 6.35 33.85
N GLY A 4 19.23 5.58 34.53
CA GLY A 4 17.80 5.49 34.25
C GLY A 4 17.01 6.77 34.43
N ASP A 5 17.44 7.68 35.33
CA ASP A 5 16.78 8.97 35.53
C ASP A 5 17.15 10.01 34.46
N VAL A 6 18.31 9.87 33.83
CA VAL A 6 18.76 10.72 32.73
C VAL A 6 17.98 10.41 31.46
N TYR A 7 17.72 9.12 31.20
CA TYR A 7 16.91 8.69 30.05
C TYR A 7 15.44 9.07 30.19
N LYS A 8 14.85 9.05 31.38
CA LYS A 8 13.50 9.53 31.64
C LYS A 8 13.32 11.02 31.39
N ARG A 9 14.37 11.82 31.50
CA ARG A 9 14.32 13.27 31.25
C ARG A 9 14.52 13.64 29.77
N GLN A 10 15.12 12.79 28.96
CA GLN A 10 15.32 13.04 27.53
C GLN A 10 14.11 12.67 26.65
N GLY A 11 13.07 12.03 27.20
CA GLY A 11 11.84 11.67 26.52
C GLY A 11 10.87 12.86 26.30
N LYS A 12 11.37 14.08 26.14
CA LYS A 12 10.55 15.24 25.83
C LYS A 12 10.66 15.59 24.35
N TYR A 13 9.62 15.23 23.61
CA TYR A 13 9.07 15.89 22.42
C TYR A 13 10.06 16.33 21.33
N VAL A 14 10.19 15.53 20.30
CA VAL A 14 10.58 16.03 18.97
C VAL A 14 9.27 16.35 18.25
N ALA A 15 8.93 17.62 18.18
CA ALA A 15 7.83 18.10 17.36
C ALA A 15 8.22 17.96 15.89
N VAL A 16 7.64 16.99 15.20
CA VAL A 16 7.68 16.88 13.74
C VAL A 16 6.26 17.11 13.26
N GLY A 17 5.96 18.32 12.81
CA GLY A 17 4.65 18.71 12.33
C GLY A 17 3.61 18.95 13.46
N GLN A 18 2.36 19.21 13.08
CA GLN A 18 1.26 19.52 14.01
C GLN A 18 0.77 18.33 14.86
N HIS A 19 1.35 17.14 14.70
CA HIS A 19 1.08 15.98 15.53
C HIS A 19 2.32 15.68 16.39
N THR A 20 2.23 16.04 17.67
CA THR A 20 3.13 15.55 18.72
C THR A 20 2.87 14.05 18.89
N GLN A 21 3.50 13.22 18.07
CA GLN A 21 3.64 11.82 18.42
C GLN A 21 4.72 11.76 19.50
N GLU A 22 4.36 11.33 20.70
CA GLU A 22 5.33 10.82 21.66
C GLU A 22 6.10 9.69 20.97
N LEU A 23 7.27 9.99 20.45
CA LEU A 23 8.23 8.95 20.15
C LEU A 23 8.51 8.26 21.47
N LEU A 24 7.87 7.11 21.67
CA LEU A 24 8.09 6.23 22.81
C LEU A 24 9.52 5.68 22.76
N VAL A 25 10.50 6.56 22.94
CA VAL A 25 11.90 6.17 23.22
C VAL A 25 12.01 5.55 24.62
N THR A 26 10.92 5.54 25.38
CA THR A 26 10.92 5.14 26.79
C THR A 26 10.81 3.63 27.03
N SER A 27 10.82 2.79 26.00
CA SER A 27 10.76 1.35 26.25
C SER A 27 11.47 0.49 25.22
N ILE A 28 12.72 0.84 24.89
CA ILE A 28 13.62 -0.19 24.34
C ILE A 28 14.09 -1.04 25.54
N HIS A 29 13.15 -1.75 26.14
CA HIS A 29 13.45 -2.74 27.17
C HIS A 29 13.48 -4.15 26.60
N GLY A 30 13.06 -4.32 25.36
CA GLY A 30 13.08 -5.56 24.61
C GLY A 30 14.22 -5.57 23.60
N GLY A 31 14.73 -6.71 23.25
CA GLY A 31 15.84 -6.90 22.31
C GLY A 31 15.52 -6.51 20.86
N LEU A 32 16.06 -7.28 19.93
CA LEU A 32 15.96 -7.07 18.48
C LEU A 32 14.51 -6.85 17.97
N TYR A 33 13.54 -7.57 18.51
CA TYR A 33 12.15 -7.51 18.07
C TYR A 33 11.48 -6.15 18.33
N ASP A 34 11.80 -5.50 19.45
CA ASP A 34 11.25 -4.16 19.73
C ASP A 34 11.87 -3.11 18.81
N LEU A 35 13.17 -3.24 18.49
CA LEU A 35 13.87 -2.39 17.53
C LEU A 35 13.26 -2.52 16.13
N ILE A 36 13.02 -3.74 15.67
CA ILE A 36 12.37 -3.98 14.38
C ILE A 36 10.92 -3.44 14.40
N GLY A 37 10.19 -3.64 15.51
CA GLY A 37 8.83 -3.13 15.70
C GLY A 37 8.72 -1.61 15.63
N LEU A 38 9.78 -0.87 15.99
CA LEU A 38 9.83 0.59 15.84
C LEU A 38 9.68 1.02 14.38
N GLY A 39 10.19 0.26 13.42
CA GLY A 39 10.07 0.58 12.00
C GLY A 39 8.63 0.59 11.48
N ILE A 40 7.73 -0.21 12.08
CA ILE A 40 6.28 -0.12 11.83
C ILE A 40 5.69 1.06 12.60
N LYS A 41 5.93 1.14 13.92
CA LYS A 41 5.36 2.19 14.78
C LYS A 41 5.72 3.60 14.33
N ALA A 42 6.91 3.79 13.79
CA ALA A 42 7.39 5.05 13.22
C ALA A 42 7.04 5.22 11.73
N GLU A 43 6.23 4.32 11.16
CA GLU A 43 5.78 4.35 9.75
C GLU A 43 6.94 4.39 8.74
N ILE A 44 8.10 3.78 9.04
CA ILE A 44 9.32 3.83 8.21
C ILE A 44 9.26 2.79 7.07
N PHE A 45 8.82 1.58 7.37
CA PHE A 45 8.91 0.46 6.42
C PHE A 45 8.04 0.63 5.18
N PRO A 46 6.75 1.02 5.25
CA PRO A 46 5.92 1.18 4.07
C PRO A 46 6.49 2.20 3.06
N PRO A 47 6.91 3.42 3.45
CA PRO A 47 7.54 4.36 2.53
C PRO A 47 8.81 3.83 1.86
N ILE A 48 9.66 3.10 2.58
CA ILE A 48 10.89 2.52 1.98
C ILE A 48 10.53 1.43 0.96
N ILE A 49 9.51 0.62 1.22
CA ILE A 49 9.00 -0.34 0.22
C ILE A 49 8.51 0.41 -1.03
N PHE A 50 7.81 1.53 -0.85
CA PHE A 50 7.36 2.36 -1.97
C PHE A 50 8.50 2.95 -2.81
N LEU A 51 9.67 3.21 -2.23
CA LEU A 51 10.87 3.55 -3.00
C LEU A 51 11.22 2.45 -3.99
N GLY A 52 11.26 1.20 -3.54
CA GLY A 52 11.53 0.05 -4.40
C GLY A 52 10.44 -0.18 -5.45
N VAL A 53 9.17 -0.07 -5.05
CA VAL A 53 8.02 -0.18 -5.97
C VAL A 53 8.09 0.91 -7.04
N GLY A 54 8.41 2.14 -6.68
CA GLY A 54 8.59 3.25 -7.64
C GLY A 54 9.71 2.99 -8.63
N ALA A 55 10.82 2.44 -8.16
CA ALA A 55 11.93 2.04 -9.01
C ALA A 55 11.57 0.87 -9.96
N LEU A 56 10.65 -0.02 -9.57
CA LEU A 56 10.13 -1.09 -10.42
C LEU A 56 9.09 -0.58 -11.44
N THR A 57 8.34 0.47 -11.11
CA THR A 57 7.18 0.91 -11.88
C THR A 57 7.56 1.68 -13.14
N ASP A 58 6.99 1.31 -14.29
CA ASP A 58 7.07 2.08 -15.54
C ASP A 58 5.75 2.80 -15.79
N PHE A 59 5.73 4.11 -15.63
CA PHE A 59 4.59 4.96 -15.95
C PHE A 59 4.48 5.33 -17.43
N GLY A 60 5.40 4.86 -18.29
CA GLY A 60 5.36 5.12 -19.73
C GLY A 60 4.01 4.76 -20.37
N PRO A 61 3.48 3.53 -20.19
CA PRO A 61 2.17 3.18 -20.73
C PRO A 61 1.02 4.08 -20.27
N LEU A 62 1.04 4.49 -19.01
CA LEU A 62 0.05 5.42 -18.44
C LEU A 62 0.10 6.78 -19.09
N LEU A 63 1.31 7.32 -19.30
CA LEU A 63 1.53 8.62 -19.94
C LEU A 63 1.19 8.57 -21.43
N ALA A 64 1.44 7.44 -22.09
CA ALA A 64 1.09 7.23 -23.48
C ALA A 64 -0.42 7.12 -23.72
N ALA A 65 -1.15 6.56 -22.75
CA ALA A 65 -2.61 6.36 -22.82
C ALA A 65 -3.29 6.77 -21.49
N PRO A 66 -3.44 8.07 -21.18
CA PRO A 66 -3.98 8.54 -19.89
C PRO A 66 -5.39 8.00 -19.56
N ARG A 67 -6.15 7.55 -20.56
CA ARG A 67 -7.44 6.89 -20.34
C ARG A 67 -7.35 5.65 -19.46
N THR A 68 -6.18 5.00 -19.37
CA THR A 68 -5.96 3.84 -18.52
C THR A 68 -6.04 4.17 -17.02
N LEU A 69 -5.91 5.44 -16.63
CA LEU A 69 -6.21 5.91 -15.26
C LEU A 69 -7.63 5.58 -14.83
N LEU A 70 -8.58 5.60 -15.75
CA LEU A 70 -9.98 5.26 -15.47
C LEU A 70 -10.14 3.79 -15.06
N LEU A 71 -9.29 2.89 -15.56
CA LEU A 71 -9.27 1.49 -15.14
C LEU A 71 -8.82 1.33 -13.69
N GLY A 72 -7.76 2.06 -13.31
CA GLY A 72 -7.32 2.11 -11.93
C GLY A 72 -8.40 2.68 -11.01
N ALA A 73 -9.03 3.80 -11.40
CA ALA A 73 -10.13 4.39 -10.66
C ALA A 73 -11.34 3.43 -10.51
N ALA A 74 -11.68 2.69 -11.56
CA ALA A 74 -12.74 1.70 -11.51
C ALA A 74 -12.42 0.50 -10.60
N ALA A 75 -11.16 0.09 -10.53
CA ALA A 75 -10.73 -0.96 -9.60
C ALA A 75 -10.90 -0.53 -8.12
N GLN A 76 -10.82 0.78 -7.81
CA GLN A 76 -11.04 1.30 -6.45
C GLN A 76 -12.50 1.13 -5.96
N VAL A 77 -13.43 0.72 -6.82
CA VAL A 77 -14.77 0.28 -6.39
C VAL A 77 -14.68 -0.86 -5.38
N GLY A 78 -13.63 -1.70 -5.44
CA GLY A 78 -13.35 -2.72 -4.44
C GLY A 78 -13.11 -2.14 -3.05
N VAL A 79 -12.35 -1.05 -2.94
CA VAL A 79 -12.10 -0.32 -1.68
C VAL A 79 -13.41 0.22 -1.13
N ALA A 80 -14.18 0.94 -1.95
CA ALA A 80 -15.45 1.54 -1.54
C ALA A 80 -16.47 0.47 -1.10
N ALA A 81 -16.63 -0.60 -1.88
CA ALA A 81 -17.55 -1.69 -1.55
C ALA A 81 -17.17 -2.35 -0.21
N THR A 82 -15.89 -2.62 0.02
CA THR A 82 -15.42 -3.25 1.25
C THR A 82 -15.57 -2.33 2.44
N PHE A 83 -15.31 -1.03 2.28
CA PHE A 83 -15.57 -0.02 3.31
C PHE A 83 -17.03 -0.03 3.76
N PHE A 84 -17.97 0.05 2.82
CA PHE A 84 -19.40 0.02 3.16
C PHE A 84 -19.82 -1.32 3.77
N MET A 85 -19.34 -2.45 3.26
CA MET A 85 -19.63 -3.75 3.85
C MET A 85 -19.12 -3.86 5.28
N ALA A 86 -17.92 -3.35 5.57
CA ALA A 86 -17.38 -3.32 6.93
C ALA A 86 -18.25 -2.47 7.87
N LEU A 87 -18.73 -1.29 7.40
CA LEU A 87 -19.68 -0.48 8.16
C LEU A 87 -21.00 -1.25 8.45
N PHE A 88 -21.55 -1.95 7.46
CA PHE A 88 -22.76 -2.76 7.65
C PHE A 88 -22.55 -3.93 8.63
N MET A 89 -21.33 -4.44 8.76
CA MET A 89 -20.97 -5.48 9.71
C MET A 89 -20.72 -4.94 11.13
N GLY A 90 -20.81 -3.62 11.35
CA GLY A 90 -20.71 -2.99 12.65
C GLY A 90 -19.31 -2.46 13.01
N PHE A 91 -18.36 -2.49 12.09
CA PHE A 91 -17.06 -1.82 12.28
C PHE A 91 -17.22 -0.30 12.30
N ASN A 92 -16.44 0.38 13.12
CA ASN A 92 -16.45 1.84 13.11
C ASN A 92 -15.79 2.40 11.82
N PRO A 93 -15.97 3.70 11.48
CA PRO A 93 -15.45 4.27 10.24
C PRO A 93 -13.93 4.12 10.04
N ASN A 94 -13.14 4.22 11.10
CA ASN A 94 -11.68 4.06 11.04
C ASN A 94 -11.28 2.60 10.77
N GLU A 95 -11.93 1.67 11.42
CA GLU A 95 -11.77 0.23 11.19
C GLU A 95 -12.23 -0.14 9.77
N ALA A 96 -13.39 0.36 9.35
CA ALA A 96 -13.92 0.12 8.01
C ALA A 96 -12.98 0.67 6.92
N ALA A 97 -12.36 1.83 7.13
CA ALA A 97 -11.36 2.37 6.22
C ALA A 97 -10.10 1.50 6.14
N SER A 98 -9.63 1.01 7.31
CA SER A 98 -8.48 0.09 7.41
C SER A 98 -8.76 -1.27 6.73
N ILE A 99 -9.99 -1.76 6.79
CA ILE A 99 -10.43 -2.98 6.11
C ILE A 99 -10.64 -2.71 4.62
N GLY A 100 -11.26 -1.59 4.29
CA GLY A 100 -11.58 -1.19 2.91
C GLY A 100 -10.36 -1.11 2.02
N ILE A 101 -9.25 -0.58 2.53
CA ILE A 101 -8.01 -0.40 1.76
C ILE A 101 -7.42 -1.72 1.23
N ILE A 102 -7.77 -2.86 1.84
CA ILE A 102 -7.37 -4.20 1.35
C ILE A 102 -7.80 -4.37 -0.11
N GLY A 103 -8.95 -3.82 -0.50
CA GLY A 103 -9.47 -3.85 -1.87
C GLY A 103 -8.60 -3.11 -2.90
N GLY A 104 -7.69 -2.25 -2.46
CA GLY A 104 -6.70 -1.59 -3.31
C GLY A 104 -5.55 -2.50 -3.76
N ALA A 105 -5.45 -3.70 -3.20
CA ALA A 105 -4.40 -4.69 -3.50
C ALA A 105 -2.98 -4.17 -3.24
N ASP A 106 -2.81 -3.37 -2.18
CA ASP A 106 -1.54 -2.77 -1.80
C ASP A 106 -1.25 -3.03 -0.31
N GLY A 107 -0.39 -4.00 -0.03
CA GLY A 107 -0.02 -4.42 1.33
C GLY A 107 0.61 -3.31 2.15
N PRO A 108 1.67 -2.63 1.68
CA PRO A 108 2.31 -1.53 2.40
C PRO A 108 1.36 -0.38 2.74
N THR A 109 0.48 0.03 1.82
CA THR A 109 -0.55 1.05 2.09
C THR A 109 -1.56 0.57 3.13
N SER A 110 -1.95 -0.71 3.08
CA SER A 110 -2.87 -1.29 4.06
C SER A 110 -2.29 -1.22 5.47
N ILE A 111 -1.00 -1.55 5.63
CA ILE A 111 -0.30 -1.43 6.91
C ILE A 111 -0.20 0.03 7.36
N PHE A 112 0.22 0.92 6.47
CA PHE A 112 0.38 2.34 6.78
C PHE A 112 -0.93 2.97 7.26
N LEU A 113 -2.01 2.74 6.53
CA LEU A 113 -3.32 3.29 6.88
C LEU A 113 -3.87 2.67 8.17
N THR A 114 -3.74 1.36 8.35
CA THR A 114 -4.22 0.66 9.55
C THR A 114 -3.48 1.10 10.79
N MET A 115 -2.17 1.36 10.69
CA MET A 115 -1.40 1.92 11.82
C MET A 115 -1.94 3.27 12.28
N LYS A 116 -2.42 4.10 11.36
CA LYS A 116 -2.98 5.41 11.68
C LYS A 116 -4.41 5.36 12.21
N LEU A 117 -5.26 4.53 11.62
CA LEU A 117 -6.71 4.56 11.86
C LEU A 117 -7.18 3.49 12.86
N ALA A 118 -6.61 2.29 12.82
CA ALA A 118 -7.03 1.15 13.64
C ALA A 118 -5.85 0.21 13.99
N PRO A 119 -4.86 0.66 14.79
CA PRO A 119 -3.64 -0.11 15.08
C PRO A 119 -3.90 -1.51 15.67
N HIS A 120 -5.02 -1.69 16.36
CA HIS A 120 -5.42 -2.97 16.95
C HIS A 120 -5.79 -4.03 15.88
N LEU A 121 -6.19 -3.62 14.67
CA LEU A 121 -6.49 -4.51 13.55
C LEU A 121 -5.28 -4.80 12.66
N LEU A 122 -4.10 -4.24 12.95
CA LEU A 122 -2.92 -4.32 12.10
C LEU A 122 -2.57 -5.76 11.69
N GLY A 123 -2.56 -6.69 12.63
CA GLY A 123 -2.25 -8.09 12.35
C GLY A 123 -3.25 -8.74 11.38
N ALA A 124 -4.55 -8.55 11.62
CA ALA A 124 -5.61 -9.11 10.80
C ALA A 124 -5.61 -8.52 9.37
N VAL A 125 -5.51 -7.19 9.26
CA VAL A 125 -5.48 -6.47 7.97
C VAL A 125 -4.23 -6.83 7.16
N ALA A 126 -3.07 -6.89 7.80
CA ALA A 126 -1.82 -7.25 7.12
C ALA A 126 -1.86 -8.69 6.59
N VAL A 127 -2.32 -9.66 7.41
CA VAL A 127 -2.48 -11.05 6.95
C VAL A 127 -3.46 -11.12 5.79
N ALA A 128 -4.62 -10.49 5.90
CA ALA A 128 -5.59 -10.46 4.81
C ALA A 128 -4.97 -9.88 3.54
N ALA A 129 -4.36 -8.69 3.59
CA ALA A 129 -3.78 -8.01 2.45
C ALA A 129 -2.70 -8.86 1.74
N TYR A 130 -1.72 -9.39 2.49
CA TYR A 130 -0.64 -10.18 1.88
C TYR A 130 -1.08 -11.58 1.43
N THR A 131 -1.97 -12.23 2.17
CA THR A 131 -2.51 -13.54 1.77
C THR A 131 -3.27 -13.41 0.45
N TYR A 132 -4.11 -12.39 0.32
CA TYR A 132 -4.87 -12.22 -0.92
C TYR A 132 -4.03 -11.76 -2.09
N MET A 133 -3.01 -10.94 -1.89
CA MET A 133 -2.04 -10.65 -2.94
C MET A 133 -1.40 -11.93 -3.51
N SER A 134 -1.09 -12.89 -2.65
CA SER A 134 -0.57 -14.21 -3.07
C SER A 134 -1.62 -15.04 -3.81
N LEU A 135 -2.90 -14.86 -3.50
CA LEU A 135 -4.02 -15.59 -4.12
C LEU A 135 -4.58 -14.90 -5.38
N VAL A 136 -4.12 -13.70 -5.73
CA VAL A 136 -4.54 -12.98 -6.94
C VAL A 136 -4.53 -13.85 -8.20
N PRO A 137 -3.47 -14.64 -8.49
CA PRO A 137 -3.45 -15.52 -9.66
C PRO A 137 -4.55 -16.59 -9.68
N LEU A 138 -5.13 -16.92 -8.53
CA LEU A 138 -6.25 -17.86 -8.41
C LEU A 138 -7.62 -17.16 -8.45
N ILE A 139 -7.72 -15.95 -7.87
CA ILE A 139 -8.99 -15.20 -7.74
C ILE A 139 -9.34 -14.48 -9.04
N GLN A 140 -8.39 -13.80 -9.67
CA GLN A 140 -8.67 -12.96 -10.84
C GLN A 140 -9.09 -13.72 -12.09
N PRO A 141 -8.38 -14.80 -12.54
CA PRO A 141 -8.70 -15.45 -13.79
C PRO A 141 -10.13 -15.97 -13.91
N PRO A 142 -10.72 -16.64 -12.89
CA PRO A 142 -12.12 -17.04 -12.95
C PRO A 142 -13.10 -15.86 -13.12
N ILE A 143 -12.89 -14.76 -12.39
CA ILE A 143 -13.74 -13.57 -12.47
C ILE A 143 -13.61 -12.91 -13.85
N MET A 144 -12.39 -12.78 -14.34
CA MET A 144 -12.13 -12.24 -15.68
C MET A 144 -12.76 -13.14 -16.77
N ALA A 145 -12.66 -14.46 -16.63
CA ALA A 145 -13.25 -15.41 -17.57
C ALA A 145 -14.78 -15.35 -17.58
N LEU A 146 -15.40 -15.15 -16.39
CA LEU A 146 -16.84 -15.01 -16.24
C LEU A 146 -17.36 -13.72 -16.90
N LEU A 147 -16.62 -12.62 -16.75
CA LEU A 147 -17.02 -11.29 -17.21
C LEU A 147 -16.61 -11.00 -18.67
N THR A 148 -15.81 -11.85 -19.32
CA THR A 148 -15.33 -11.60 -20.67
C THR A 148 -15.62 -12.78 -21.61
N THR A 149 -15.97 -12.46 -22.86
CA THR A 149 -16.12 -13.46 -23.92
C THR A 149 -14.77 -13.87 -24.50
N LYS A 150 -14.71 -15.01 -25.20
CA LYS A 150 -13.50 -15.45 -25.92
C LYS A 150 -13.03 -14.41 -26.95
N LYS A 151 -13.95 -13.71 -27.61
CA LYS A 151 -13.64 -12.66 -28.60
C LYS A 151 -12.98 -11.46 -27.92
N GLU A 152 -13.52 -10.98 -26.80
CA GLU A 152 -12.95 -9.86 -26.04
C GLU A 152 -11.54 -10.14 -25.55
N ARG A 153 -11.26 -11.37 -25.13
CA ARG A 153 -9.92 -11.78 -24.69
C ARG A 153 -8.86 -11.86 -25.79
N LEU A 154 -9.28 -11.85 -27.06
CA LEU A 154 -8.39 -11.81 -28.22
C LEU A 154 -8.05 -10.38 -28.68
N ILE A 155 -8.67 -9.35 -28.09
CA ILE A 155 -8.39 -7.96 -28.43
C ILE A 155 -6.93 -7.65 -28.02
N ARG A 156 -6.17 -7.18 -29.00
CA ARG A 156 -4.78 -6.72 -28.77
C ARG A 156 -4.74 -5.20 -28.70
N MET A 157 -4.05 -4.69 -27.69
CA MET A 157 -3.80 -3.25 -27.61
C MET A 157 -2.91 -2.81 -28.79
N LYS A 158 -3.22 -1.64 -29.36
CA LYS A 158 -2.35 -1.00 -30.34
C LYS A 158 -1.04 -0.56 -29.66
N SER A 159 0.02 -0.45 -30.46
CA SER A 159 1.29 0.09 -29.97
C SER A 159 1.08 1.50 -29.40
N LEU A 160 1.60 1.73 -28.21
CA LEU A 160 1.53 3.03 -27.56
C LEU A 160 2.60 3.97 -28.15
N ARG A 161 2.34 5.29 -28.09
CA ARG A 161 3.37 6.27 -28.42
C ARG A 161 4.58 6.14 -27.49
N THR A 162 5.74 6.49 -27.99
CA THR A 162 6.94 6.61 -27.17
C THR A 162 6.82 7.84 -26.26
N VAL A 163 7.10 7.67 -24.98
CA VAL A 163 7.11 8.75 -23.99
C VAL A 163 8.56 9.20 -23.77
N SER A 164 8.79 10.50 -23.81
CA SER A 164 10.12 11.05 -23.61
C SER A 164 10.59 10.94 -22.15
N LYS A 165 11.91 10.95 -21.94
CA LYS A 165 12.50 10.98 -20.59
C LYS A 165 12.02 12.19 -19.79
N SER A 166 11.95 13.36 -20.42
CA SER A 166 11.53 14.60 -19.76
C SER A 166 10.07 14.54 -19.30
N GLU A 167 9.17 13.93 -20.11
CA GLU A 167 7.77 13.71 -19.70
C GLU A 167 7.67 12.85 -18.44
N LYS A 168 8.44 11.76 -18.36
CA LYS A 168 8.46 10.85 -17.21
C LYS A 168 9.00 11.52 -15.95
N LEU A 169 10.10 12.28 -16.07
CA LEU A 169 10.67 13.02 -14.93
C LEU A 169 9.72 14.12 -14.43
N PHE A 170 9.13 14.88 -15.36
CA PHE A 170 8.15 15.90 -15.02
C PHE A 170 6.92 15.30 -14.34
N PHE A 171 6.44 14.16 -14.82
CA PHE A 171 5.32 13.44 -14.23
C PHE A 171 5.59 13.05 -12.78
N ALA A 172 6.76 12.49 -12.48
CA ALA A 172 7.11 12.10 -11.11
C ALA A 172 7.09 13.31 -10.15
N VAL A 173 7.64 14.46 -10.58
CA VAL A 173 7.63 15.69 -9.78
C VAL A 173 6.21 16.25 -9.64
N LEU A 174 5.46 16.30 -10.75
CA LEU A 174 4.09 16.82 -10.77
C LEU A 174 3.17 16.02 -9.85
N VAL A 175 3.19 14.70 -9.95
CA VAL A 175 2.36 13.82 -9.10
C VAL A 175 2.72 14.00 -7.63
N THR A 176 4.00 14.09 -7.30
CA THR A 176 4.44 14.36 -5.93
C THR A 176 3.83 15.66 -5.39
N ILE A 177 4.00 16.76 -6.13
CA ILE A 177 3.50 18.07 -5.70
C ILE A 177 1.98 18.06 -5.55
N VAL A 178 1.26 17.58 -6.57
CA VAL A 178 -0.21 17.58 -6.57
C VAL A 178 -0.76 16.71 -5.42
N THR A 179 -0.18 15.51 -5.22
CA THR A 179 -0.66 14.61 -4.17
C THR A 179 -0.40 15.18 -2.78
N ILE A 180 0.77 15.76 -2.53
CA ILE A 180 1.10 16.36 -1.23
C ILE A 180 0.19 17.55 -0.93
N LEU A 181 -0.15 18.35 -1.93
CA LEU A 181 -1.06 19.49 -1.76
C LEU A 181 -2.51 19.04 -1.48
N LEU A 182 -2.96 17.95 -2.08
CA LEU A 182 -4.33 17.42 -1.88
C LEU A 182 -4.45 16.57 -0.62
N ILE A 183 -3.46 15.74 -0.35
CA ILE A 183 -3.47 14.76 0.74
C ILE A 183 -2.09 14.75 1.42
N PRO A 184 -1.82 15.71 2.33
CA PRO A 184 -0.52 15.83 3.01
C PRO A 184 -0.06 14.54 3.69
N ASP A 185 -0.98 13.78 4.27
CA ASP A 185 -0.69 12.52 4.96
C ASP A 185 -0.15 11.41 4.05
N ALA A 186 -0.41 11.48 2.75
CA ALA A 186 0.13 10.54 1.77
C ALA A 186 1.57 10.87 1.33
N SER A 187 2.12 12.00 1.79
CA SER A 187 3.45 12.49 1.36
C SER A 187 4.58 11.47 1.55
N PRO A 188 4.68 10.70 2.66
CA PRO A 188 5.76 9.73 2.81
C PRO A 188 5.67 8.61 1.76
N LEU A 189 4.48 8.10 1.48
CA LEU A 189 4.28 7.00 0.53
C LEU A 189 4.52 7.47 -0.90
N ILE A 190 3.81 8.51 -1.33
CA ILE A 190 3.89 9.01 -2.71
C ILE A 190 5.23 9.67 -2.99
N GLY A 191 5.80 10.39 -2.03
CA GLY A 191 7.13 10.97 -2.16
C GLY A 191 8.19 9.91 -2.43
N MET A 192 8.18 8.81 -1.67
CA MET A 192 9.13 7.71 -1.86
C MET A 192 8.86 6.92 -3.15
N LEU A 193 7.60 6.69 -3.51
CA LEU A 193 7.23 6.08 -4.79
C LEU A 193 7.79 6.88 -5.98
N MET A 194 7.53 8.18 -5.98
CA MET A 194 7.96 9.06 -7.07
C MET A 194 9.47 9.30 -7.05
N LEU A 195 10.11 9.29 -5.88
CA LEU A 195 11.58 9.32 -5.80
C LEU A 195 12.19 8.07 -6.44
N GLY A 196 11.68 6.87 -6.15
CA GLY A 196 12.14 5.64 -6.78
C GLY A 196 11.97 5.66 -8.30
N ASN A 197 10.82 6.13 -8.77
CA ASN A 197 10.55 6.29 -10.19
C ASN A 197 11.45 7.35 -10.85
N PHE A 198 11.68 8.48 -10.20
CA PHE A 198 12.58 9.52 -10.66
C PHE A 198 14.02 9.00 -10.80
N LEU A 199 14.52 8.24 -9.82
CA LEU A 199 15.84 7.60 -9.88
C LEU A 199 15.95 6.68 -11.10
N ARG A 200 14.92 5.88 -11.37
CA ARG A 200 14.88 4.99 -12.54
C ARG A 200 14.91 5.75 -13.86
N GLU A 201 14.07 6.77 -14.00
CA GLU A 201 13.89 7.47 -15.27
C GLU A 201 15.03 8.47 -15.57
N CYS A 202 15.78 8.93 -14.56
CA CYS A 202 16.93 9.80 -14.77
C CYS A 202 18.12 9.09 -15.43
N LYS A 203 18.21 7.75 -15.33
CA LYS A 203 19.21 6.87 -15.98
C LYS A 203 20.67 7.19 -15.67
N VAL A 204 20.93 7.90 -14.57
CA VAL A 204 22.31 8.19 -14.10
C VAL A 204 22.58 7.57 -12.72
N THR A 205 21.56 6.98 -12.13
CA THR A 205 21.58 6.39 -10.77
C THR A 205 21.31 4.89 -10.79
N GLU A 206 21.72 4.17 -11.83
CA GLU A 206 21.38 2.77 -12.03
C GLU A 206 21.71 1.89 -10.82
N ARG A 207 22.86 2.12 -10.17
CA ARG A 207 23.23 1.38 -8.96
C ARG A 207 22.25 1.57 -7.82
N LEU A 208 21.68 2.78 -7.65
CA LEU A 208 20.68 3.05 -6.60
C LEU A 208 19.33 2.42 -6.95
N VAL A 209 18.99 2.42 -8.24
CA VAL A 209 17.79 1.75 -8.75
C VAL A 209 17.86 0.25 -8.44
N GLN A 210 18.96 -0.41 -8.81
CA GLN A 210 19.17 -1.83 -8.53
C GLN A 210 19.07 -2.13 -7.03
N ALA A 211 19.74 -1.36 -6.18
CA ALA A 211 19.67 -1.52 -4.73
C ALA A 211 18.23 -1.35 -4.20
N SER A 212 17.48 -0.38 -4.74
CA SER A 212 16.09 -0.14 -4.31
C SER A 212 15.14 -1.26 -4.72
N GLN A 213 15.33 -1.80 -5.93
CA GLN A 213 14.47 -2.85 -6.50
C GLN A 213 14.70 -4.24 -5.89
N ASN A 214 15.89 -4.50 -5.38
CA ASN A 214 16.29 -5.82 -4.89
C ASN A 214 16.61 -5.80 -3.39
N GLU A 215 17.73 -5.21 -2.99
CA GLU A 215 18.23 -5.36 -1.62
C GLU A 215 17.33 -4.64 -0.62
N ILE A 216 17.03 -3.36 -0.86
CA ILE A 216 16.29 -2.53 0.10
C ILE A 216 14.86 -3.05 0.28
N ILE A 217 14.15 -3.29 -0.83
CA ILE A 217 12.75 -3.77 -0.75
C ILE A 217 12.67 -5.13 -0.05
N ASN A 218 13.61 -6.05 -0.32
CA ASN A 218 13.62 -7.38 0.28
C ASN A 218 13.95 -7.33 1.77
N ILE A 219 14.98 -6.56 2.17
CA ILE A 219 15.37 -6.39 3.58
C ILE A 219 14.19 -5.80 4.37
N VAL A 220 13.62 -4.71 3.86
CA VAL A 220 12.53 -4.03 4.56
C VAL A 220 11.25 -4.90 4.60
N THR A 221 10.98 -5.69 3.56
CA THR A 221 9.86 -6.64 3.55
C THR A 221 10.03 -7.72 4.62
N ILE A 222 11.24 -8.23 4.82
CA ILE A 222 11.54 -9.20 5.89
C ILE A 222 11.26 -8.57 7.27
N PHE A 223 11.76 -7.36 7.52
CA PHE A 223 11.54 -6.68 8.79
C PHE A 223 10.07 -6.33 9.01
N LEU A 224 9.38 -5.86 7.98
CA LEU A 224 7.94 -5.58 8.03
C LEU A 224 7.16 -6.86 8.36
N GLY A 225 7.41 -7.94 7.63
CA GLY A 225 6.75 -9.23 7.85
C GLY A 225 7.00 -9.79 9.24
N THR A 226 8.24 -9.71 9.72
CA THR A 226 8.61 -10.12 11.09
C THR A 226 7.87 -9.30 12.13
N SER A 227 7.86 -7.97 11.99
CA SER A 227 7.16 -7.09 12.94
C SER A 227 5.65 -7.33 12.97
N VAL A 228 5.03 -7.49 11.80
CA VAL A 228 3.60 -7.82 11.70
C VAL A 228 3.32 -9.18 12.35
N GLY A 229 4.15 -10.19 12.07
CA GLY A 229 4.02 -11.51 12.68
C GLY A 229 4.05 -11.49 14.20
N LEU A 230 4.88 -10.63 14.79
CA LEU A 230 4.94 -10.43 16.25
C LEU A 230 3.69 -9.79 16.85
N THR A 231 2.89 -9.07 16.07
CA THR A 231 1.61 -8.52 16.53
C THR A 231 0.49 -9.55 16.55
N MET A 232 0.68 -10.71 15.93
CA MET A 232 -0.32 -11.77 15.85
C MET A 232 -0.35 -12.60 17.13
N GLN A 233 -1.26 -12.27 18.01
CA GLN A 233 -1.55 -13.07 19.19
C GLN A 233 -2.66 -14.06 18.88
N GLY A 234 -2.47 -15.34 19.19
CA GLY A 234 -3.39 -16.41 18.80
C GLY A 234 -4.82 -16.23 19.31
N ASP A 235 -4.98 -15.70 20.51
CA ASP A 235 -6.25 -15.39 21.15
C ASP A 235 -7.02 -14.24 20.47
N ARG A 236 -6.32 -13.30 19.85
CA ARG A 236 -6.91 -12.20 19.05
C ARG A 236 -7.13 -12.61 17.61
N PHE A 237 -6.20 -13.39 17.05
CA PHE A 237 -6.23 -13.73 15.62
C PHE A 237 -7.40 -14.69 15.26
N LEU A 238 -7.83 -15.54 16.20
CA LEU A 238 -8.94 -16.48 15.99
C LEU A 238 -10.32 -15.90 16.37
N GLN A 239 -10.43 -14.59 16.53
CA GLN A 239 -11.72 -13.94 16.80
C GLN A 239 -12.57 -13.82 15.54
N ALA A 240 -13.89 -13.73 15.74
CA ALA A 240 -14.84 -13.55 14.65
C ALA A 240 -14.54 -12.34 13.78
N GLU A 241 -14.06 -11.25 14.37
CA GLU A 241 -13.65 -10.03 13.67
C GLU A 241 -12.54 -10.28 12.63
N THR A 242 -11.52 -11.04 13.01
CA THR A 242 -10.41 -11.38 12.08
C THR A 242 -10.93 -12.24 10.93
N LEU A 243 -11.80 -13.22 11.20
CA LEU A 243 -12.38 -14.05 10.15
C LEU A 243 -13.26 -13.23 9.19
N LEU A 244 -13.99 -12.24 9.72
CA LEU A 244 -14.76 -11.30 8.91
C LEU A 244 -13.86 -10.44 8.03
N ILE A 245 -12.75 -9.91 8.56
CA ILE A 245 -11.76 -9.13 7.79
C ILE A 245 -11.19 -9.99 6.66
N ILE A 246 -10.86 -11.24 6.94
CA ILE A 246 -10.40 -12.19 5.95
C ILE A 246 -11.46 -12.41 4.85
N LEU A 247 -12.70 -12.65 5.21
CA LEU A 247 -13.78 -12.83 4.24
C LEU A 247 -13.98 -11.57 3.37
N LEU A 248 -14.00 -10.39 4.00
CA LEU A 248 -14.13 -9.11 3.32
C LEU A 248 -13.00 -8.88 2.32
N GLY A 249 -11.78 -9.30 2.64
CA GLY A 249 -10.63 -9.21 1.73
C GLY A 249 -10.84 -10.01 0.43
N ILE A 250 -11.38 -11.23 0.49
CA ILE A 250 -11.70 -12.03 -0.71
C ILE A 250 -12.72 -11.30 -1.59
N VAL A 251 -13.78 -10.79 -0.97
CA VAL A 251 -14.83 -10.06 -1.67
C VAL A 251 -14.27 -8.77 -2.28
N ALA A 252 -13.43 -8.04 -1.53
CA ALA A 252 -12.76 -6.83 -1.99
C ALA A 252 -12.01 -7.03 -3.31
N PHE A 253 -11.17 -8.05 -3.38
CA PHE A 253 -10.41 -8.39 -4.59
C PHE A 253 -11.32 -8.83 -5.75
N GLY A 254 -12.37 -9.58 -5.44
CA GLY A 254 -13.37 -9.97 -6.44
C GLY A 254 -14.07 -8.77 -7.06
N VAL A 255 -14.54 -7.86 -6.23
CA VAL A 255 -15.24 -6.62 -6.66
C VAL A 255 -14.30 -5.69 -7.40
N ALA A 256 -13.06 -5.49 -6.92
CA ALA A 256 -12.05 -4.69 -7.59
C ALA A 256 -11.74 -5.22 -9.00
N THR A 257 -11.54 -6.54 -9.13
CA THR A 257 -11.30 -7.20 -10.42
C THR A 257 -12.51 -7.02 -11.35
N ALA A 258 -13.72 -7.24 -10.84
CA ALA A 258 -14.94 -7.07 -11.63
C ALA A 258 -15.11 -5.61 -12.09
N GLY A 259 -14.90 -4.64 -11.21
CA GLY A 259 -14.97 -3.22 -11.52
C GLY A 259 -14.02 -2.81 -12.64
N GLY A 260 -12.76 -3.23 -12.55
CA GLY A 260 -11.75 -2.96 -13.59
C GLY A 260 -12.12 -3.58 -14.95
N VAL A 261 -12.58 -4.86 -14.96
CA VAL A 261 -12.97 -5.55 -16.19
C VAL A 261 -14.21 -4.93 -16.82
N ILE A 262 -15.23 -4.60 -16.04
CA ILE A 262 -16.45 -3.94 -16.53
C ILE A 262 -16.11 -2.57 -17.12
N ALA A 263 -15.27 -1.78 -16.45
CA ALA A 263 -14.82 -0.49 -16.97
C ALA A 263 -14.07 -0.64 -18.30
N ALA A 264 -13.18 -1.63 -18.40
CA ALA A 264 -12.47 -1.91 -19.65
C ALA A 264 -13.44 -2.28 -20.79
N LYS A 265 -14.49 -3.05 -20.51
CA LYS A 265 -15.54 -3.37 -21.50
C LYS A 265 -16.28 -2.12 -21.95
N LEU A 266 -16.67 -1.26 -21.01
CA LEU A 266 -17.34 0.01 -21.33
C LEU A 266 -16.46 0.91 -22.18
N MET A 267 -15.16 1.00 -21.86
CA MET A 267 -14.19 1.78 -22.65
C MET A 267 -13.98 1.23 -24.06
N ASN A 268 -14.16 -0.07 -24.29
CA ASN A 268 -14.07 -0.69 -25.62
C ASN A 268 -15.36 -0.55 -26.43
N LEU A 269 -16.49 -0.20 -25.80
CA LEU A 269 -17.77 0.07 -26.47
C LEU A 269 -17.89 1.51 -26.94
N ILE A 270 -17.05 2.41 -26.42
CA ILE A 270 -16.94 3.81 -26.79
C ILE A 270 -15.71 4.01 -27.69
#